data_ec7386b91307b8f85a438502d5804aed
#
_entry.id   ec7386b91307b8f85a438502d5804aed
#
_cell.length_a   1.000
_cell.length_b   1.000
_cell.length_c   1.000
_cell.angle_alpha   90.00
_cell.angle_beta   90.00
_cell.angle_gamma   90.00
#
_symmetry.space_group_name_H-M   'P 1'
#
loop_
_entity.id
_entity.type
_entity.pdbx_description
1 polymer ?
#
loop_
_entity_poly.entity_id
_entity_poly.type
_entity_poly.pdbx_seq_one_letter_code
_entity_poly.pdbx_strand_id
1 'polypeptide(L)'
;MYFVLHEIIFTNSERGIRMHFINDTDLYRVIGTNIKRYREQAKLTQVQLAEQAQISISYLSKIEASGCNKSLSISVLNQIANVLDVEIIEFFKEEK
;
A
#
# COMPACT_ATOMS: atom_id res chain seq x y z
N MET A 1 3.57 24.79 -10.70
CA MET A 1 2.83 24.91 -10.28
C MET A 1 2.42 25.03 -9.68
N TYR A 2 2.63 25.49 -8.96
CA TYR A 2 1.82 25.40 -8.12
C TYR A 2 1.01 26.09 -8.18
N PHE A 3 0.68 26.52 -8.12
CA PHE A 3 -0.29 26.93 -7.98
C PHE A 3 -0.62 27.31 -7.70
N VAL A 4 -0.45 27.62 -7.72
CA VAL A 4 -1.00 27.86 -7.31
C VAL A 4 -1.21 27.73 -7.00
N LEU A 5 -0.73 27.92 -6.72
CA LEU A 5 -0.98 27.58 -6.20
C LEU A 5 -1.24 27.37 -5.31
N HIS A 6 -1.34 27.92 -4.98
CA HIS A 6 -1.37 27.86 -3.69
C HIS A 6 -2.50 27.16 -3.02
N GLU A 7 -3.62 27.49 -3.19
CA GLU A 7 -4.65 26.67 -2.66
C GLU A 7 -4.66 25.34 -3.32
N ILE A 8 -4.13 25.25 -4.46
CA ILE A 8 -3.98 23.93 -5.03
C ILE A 8 -2.89 23.15 -4.39
N ILE A 9 -2.31 23.70 -3.37
CA ILE A 9 -1.26 22.99 -2.64
C ILE A 9 -1.83 22.41 -1.38
N PHE A 10 -3.05 21.95 -1.42
CA PHE A 10 -3.59 21.23 -0.29
C PHE A 10 -2.82 19.95 -0.06
N THR A 11 -2.46 19.71 1.18
CA THR A 11 -1.82 18.46 1.54
C THR A 11 -2.87 17.38 1.62
N ASN A 12 -2.45 16.14 1.47
CA ASN A 12 -3.36 15.04 1.63
C ASN A 12 -3.92 14.95 3.04
N SER A 13 -3.18 15.43 4.04
CA SER A 13 -3.68 15.39 5.40
C SER A 13 -4.90 16.27 5.59
N GLU A 14 -5.04 17.33 4.81
CA GLU A 14 -6.23 18.19 4.89
C GLU A 14 -7.46 17.48 4.37
N ARG A 15 -7.27 16.43 3.59
CA ARG A 15 -8.37 15.63 3.05
C ARG A 15 -8.53 14.32 3.79
N GLY A 16 -7.83 14.15 4.92
CA GLY A 16 -7.87 12.91 5.66
C GLY A 16 -6.96 11.82 5.13
N ILE A 17 -6.09 12.14 4.17
CA ILE A 17 -5.18 11.17 3.58
C ILE A 17 -3.76 11.66 3.77
N ARG A 18 -2.91 10.77 4.25
CA ARG A 18 -1.51 11.10 4.48
C ARG A 18 -0.61 10.14 3.73
N MET A 19 0.50 10.67 3.23
CA MET A 19 1.53 9.88 2.58
C MET A 19 2.90 10.33 3.05
N HIS A 20 2.99 10.81 4.29
CA HIS A 20 4.23 11.21 4.91
C HIS A 20 4.57 10.21 6.00
N PHE A 21 5.73 9.58 5.90
CA PHE A 21 6.11 8.51 6.80
C PHE A 21 7.30 8.94 7.65
N ILE A 22 7.20 8.68 8.96
CA ILE A 22 8.24 9.08 9.89
C ILE A 22 9.50 8.23 9.70
N ASN A 23 9.31 6.94 9.42
CA ASN A 23 10.41 6.01 9.24
C ASN A 23 9.94 4.82 8.41
N ASP A 24 10.87 3.90 8.14
CA ASP A 24 10.57 2.73 7.32
C ASP A 24 9.52 1.84 7.96
N THR A 25 9.56 1.67 9.27
CA THR A 25 8.58 0.83 9.95
C THR A 25 7.17 1.37 9.72
N ASP A 26 7.01 2.67 9.82
CA ASP A 26 5.71 3.31 9.58
C ASP A 26 5.27 3.10 8.13
N LEU A 27 6.19 3.27 7.19
CA LEU A 27 5.92 3.08 5.78
C LEU A 27 5.44 1.66 5.50
N TYR A 28 6.17 0.66 5.97
CA TYR A 28 5.82 -0.73 5.71
C TYR A 28 4.52 -1.13 6.40
N ARG A 29 4.26 -0.57 7.57
CA ARG A 29 3.00 -0.81 8.26
C ARG A 29 1.81 -0.33 7.43
N VAL A 30 1.93 0.87 6.87
CA VAL A 30 0.86 1.44 6.05
C VAL A 30 0.64 0.59 4.81
N ILE A 31 1.72 0.22 4.13
CA ILE A 31 1.62 -0.59 2.92
C ILE A 31 0.96 -1.93 3.23
N GLY A 32 1.42 -2.61 4.26
CA GLY A 32 0.89 -3.93 4.60
C GLY A 32 -0.57 -3.88 4.98
N THR A 33 -0.97 -2.88 5.76
CA THR A 33 -2.35 -2.69 6.17
C THR A 33 -3.25 -2.45 4.96
N ASN A 34 -2.80 -1.62 4.03
CA ASN A 34 -3.59 -1.32 2.84
C ASN A 34 -3.72 -2.52 1.93
N ILE A 35 -2.65 -3.28 1.74
CA ILE A 35 -2.71 -4.48 0.93
C ILE A 35 -3.73 -5.45 1.51
N LYS A 36 -3.67 -5.68 2.81
CA LYS A 36 -4.61 -6.58 3.47
C LYS A 36 -6.05 -6.09 3.27
N ARG A 37 -6.28 -4.81 3.45
CA ARG A 37 -7.62 -4.24 3.31
C ARG A 37 -8.16 -4.44 1.90
N TYR A 38 -7.37 -4.12 0.89
CA TYR A 38 -7.83 -4.28 -0.49
C TYR A 38 -7.99 -5.75 -0.86
N ARG A 39 -7.13 -6.61 -0.32
CA ARG A 39 -7.28 -8.05 -0.53
C ARG A 39 -8.61 -8.54 0.02
N GLU A 40 -8.94 -8.13 1.24
CA GLU A 40 -10.19 -8.55 1.86
C GLU A 40 -11.40 -7.98 1.14
N GLN A 41 -11.31 -6.75 0.66
CA GLN A 41 -12.38 -6.17 -0.14
C GLN A 41 -12.59 -6.93 -1.44
N ALA A 42 -11.53 -7.45 -2.01
CA ALA A 42 -11.60 -8.26 -3.22
C ALA A 42 -12.02 -9.70 -2.93
N LYS A 43 -12.20 -10.04 -1.66
CA LYS A 43 -12.61 -11.37 -1.22
C LYS A 43 -11.61 -12.46 -1.59
N LEU A 44 -10.33 -12.11 -1.52
CA LEU A 44 -9.25 -13.05 -1.79
C LEU A 44 -8.61 -13.49 -0.49
N THR A 45 -8.25 -14.76 -0.42
CA THR A 45 -7.40 -15.25 0.66
C THR A 45 -5.95 -14.86 0.37
N GLN A 46 -5.09 -14.97 1.39
CA GLN A 46 -3.66 -14.74 1.16
C GLN A 46 -3.10 -15.69 0.12
N VAL A 47 -3.54 -16.94 0.14
CA VAL A 47 -3.09 -17.93 -0.85
C VAL A 47 -3.46 -17.48 -2.25
N GLN A 48 -4.70 -17.05 -2.43
CA GLN A 48 -5.18 -16.65 -3.75
C GLN A 48 -4.43 -15.42 -4.25
N LEU A 49 -4.24 -14.42 -3.40
CA LEU A 49 -3.51 -13.23 -3.83
C LEU A 49 -2.06 -13.57 -4.15
N ALA A 50 -1.42 -14.37 -3.31
CA ALA A 50 -0.03 -14.75 -3.53
C ALA A 50 0.13 -15.48 -4.86
N GLU A 51 -0.76 -16.41 -5.15
CA GLU A 51 -0.72 -17.14 -6.41
C GLU A 51 -0.87 -16.21 -7.60
N GLN A 52 -1.85 -15.33 -7.55
CA GLN A 52 -2.14 -14.44 -8.67
C GLN A 52 -1.04 -13.41 -8.86
N ALA A 53 -0.43 -12.97 -7.78
CA ALA A 53 0.66 -12.00 -7.83
C ALA A 53 2.02 -12.67 -8.06
N GLN A 54 2.05 -14.00 -8.08
CA GLN A 54 3.28 -14.77 -8.33
C GLN A 54 4.34 -14.53 -7.27
N ILE A 55 3.91 -14.48 -6.02
CA ILE A 55 4.81 -14.37 -4.87
C ILE A 55 4.47 -15.50 -3.90
N SER A 56 5.37 -15.77 -2.97
CA SER A 56 5.10 -16.81 -1.99
C SER A 56 4.11 -16.32 -0.94
N ILE A 57 3.33 -17.23 -0.38
CA ILE A 57 2.40 -16.89 0.66
C ILE A 57 3.15 -16.39 1.90
N SER A 58 4.32 -16.97 2.17
CA SER A 58 5.15 -16.55 3.29
C SER A 58 5.56 -15.09 3.15
N TYR A 59 5.92 -14.67 1.93
CA TYR A 59 6.31 -13.31 1.66
C TYR A 59 5.11 -12.36 1.86
N LEU A 60 3.95 -12.71 1.31
CA LEU A 60 2.75 -11.90 1.46
C LEU A 60 2.34 -11.80 2.92
N SER A 61 2.43 -12.90 3.65
CA SER A 61 2.10 -12.92 5.07
C SER A 61 2.96 -11.94 5.85
N LYS A 62 4.25 -11.87 5.53
CA LYS A 62 5.15 -10.93 6.18
C LYS A 62 4.80 -9.49 5.85
N ILE A 63 4.43 -9.22 4.61
CA ILE A 63 4.02 -7.88 4.19
C ILE A 63 2.81 -7.44 5.01
N GLU A 64 1.80 -8.29 5.10
CA GLU A 64 0.54 -7.94 5.75
C GLU A 64 0.65 -7.91 7.27
N ALA A 65 1.65 -8.55 7.83
CA ALA A 65 1.81 -8.61 9.28
C ALA A 65 2.35 -7.31 9.88
N SER A 66 2.50 -6.28 9.08
CA SER A 66 2.95 -4.96 9.52
C SER A 66 4.40 -4.95 10.00
N GLY A 67 5.12 -5.99 9.72
CA GLY A 67 6.55 -6.02 10.01
C GLY A 67 7.31 -5.26 8.94
N CYS A 68 8.47 -4.72 9.32
CA CYS A 68 9.33 -4.07 8.36
C CYS A 68 9.89 -5.11 7.40
N ASN A 69 9.55 -5.00 6.13
CA ASN A 69 10.04 -5.95 5.13
C ASN A 69 10.87 -5.18 4.10
N LYS A 70 12.17 -5.15 4.35
CA LYS A 70 13.08 -4.36 3.53
C LYS A 70 13.31 -4.94 2.15
N SER A 71 12.85 -6.14 1.90
CA SER A 71 12.97 -6.73 0.57
C SER A 71 11.75 -6.44 -0.31
N LEU A 72 10.78 -5.70 0.19
CA LEU A 72 9.60 -5.33 -0.59
C LEU A 72 10.02 -4.38 -1.71
N SER A 73 9.79 -4.79 -2.96
CA SER A 73 10.19 -4.00 -4.11
C SER A 73 8.98 -3.32 -4.73
N ILE A 74 9.25 -2.24 -5.46
CA ILE A 74 8.21 -1.55 -6.23
C ILE A 74 7.56 -2.50 -7.22
N SER A 75 8.36 -3.38 -7.83
CA SER A 75 7.84 -4.34 -8.78
C SER A 75 6.82 -5.28 -8.14
N VAL A 76 7.10 -5.76 -6.94
CA VAL A 76 6.16 -6.61 -6.23
C VAL A 76 4.89 -5.85 -5.88
N LEU A 77 5.03 -4.60 -5.42
CA LEU A 77 3.85 -3.77 -5.15
C LEU A 77 2.99 -3.61 -6.39
N ASN A 78 3.62 -3.42 -7.54
CA ASN A 78 2.89 -3.27 -8.79
C ASN A 78 2.16 -4.55 -9.17
N GLN A 79 2.79 -5.71 -8.96
CA GLN A 79 2.14 -6.99 -9.22
C GLN A 79 0.90 -7.15 -8.34
N ILE A 80 1.00 -6.81 -7.07
CA ILE A 80 -0.12 -6.90 -6.15
C ILE A 80 -1.22 -5.92 -6.55
N ALA A 81 -0.85 -4.69 -6.89
CA ALA A 81 -1.81 -3.68 -7.30
C ALA A 81 -2.60 -4.13 -8.53
N ASN A 82 -1.91 -4.74 -9.49
CA ASN A 82 -2.57 -5.22 -10.70
C ASN A 82 -3.58 -6.33 -10.39
N VAL A 83 -3.23 -7.25 -9.51
CA VAL A 83 -4.16 -8.32 -9.13
C VAL A 83 -5.38 -7.73 -8.44
N LEU A 84 -5.18 -6.76 -7.56
CA LEU A 84 -6.27 -6.16 -6.80
C LEU A 84 -7.03 -5.08 -7.57
N ASP A 85 -6.54 -4.74 -8.76
CA ASP A 85 -7.16 -3.72 -9.63
C ASP A 85 -7.24 -2.37 -8.92
N VAL A 86 -6.15 -1.98 -8.29
CA VAL A 86 -6.05 -0.67 -7.65
C VAL A 86 -4.78 0.02 -8.14
N GLU A 87 -4.77 1.33 -8.00
CA GLU A 87 -3.56 2.11 -8.29
C GLU A 87 -2.52 1.81 -7.21
N ILE A 88 -1.27 1.71 -7.62
CA ILE A 88 -0.21 1.39 -6.66
C ILE A 88 -0.14 2.42 -5.53
N ILE A 89 -0.46 3.68 -5.84
CA ILE A 89 -0.39 4.75 -4.86
C ILE A 89 -1.36 4.52 -3.69
N GLU A 90 -2.42 3.75 -3.91
CA GLU A 90 -3.37 3.47 -2.85
C GLU A 90 -2.74 2.77 -1.66
N PHE A 91 -1.67 2.00 -1.90
CA PHE A 91 -1.00 1.30 -0.81
C PHE A 91 -0.24 2.25 0.12
N PHE A 92 0.01 3.47 -0.30
CA PHE A 92 0.78 4.43 0.48
C PHE A 92 -0.09 5.42 1.24
N LYS A 93 -1.40 5.34 1.09
CA LYS A 93 -2.30 6.31 1.71
C LYS A 93 -2.70 5.85 3.10
N GLU A 94 -2.53 6.75 4.06
CA GLU A 94 -2.97 6.51 5.43
C GLU A 94 -4.17 7.39 5.68
N GLU A 95 -5.36 6.80 5.75
CA GLU A 95 -6.59 7.56 5.99
C GLU A 95 -6.71 7.91 7.46
N LYS A 96 -7.22 9.09 7.71
CA LYS A 96 -7.45 9.56 9.06
C LYS A 96 -8.78 9.09 9.61
#